data_d9d8394d0c9c374b5c2b2cdb982881be
#
_entry.id   d9d8394d0c9c374b5c2b2cdb982881be
#
_cell.length_a   1.000
_cell.length_b   1.000
_cell.length_c   1.000
_cell.angle_alpha   90.00
_cell.angle_beta   90.00
_cell.angle_gamma   90.00
#
_symmetry.space_group_name_H-M   'P 1'
#
loop_
_entity.id
_entity.type
_entity.pdbx_description
1 polymer ?
#
loop_
_entity_poly.entity_id
_entity_poly.type
_entity_poly.pdbx_seq_one_letter_code
_entity_poly.pdbx_strand_id
1 'polypeptide(L)'
;MTNDLRGPTVSGPVPGPVPDAAAIATLITEVQSVGLRVETAVESRTGGAGPTDAGMLWIEGFPVTVPTQTDGARRSPYVLRPEDDGGQAIYRDDRRLASVAGSTRPRYYDRTTADGIPYWKIALLHLDSMASTVVQTCNYWNTADQCRFCGIGVSLEAGRTIVRKTPEQLAEVSIAAKELDGAVDATLTTGSSTAPDRGARYVARCGRAVKDASGLPVEIQFEPPRDPAILDEVHGIGGSDAVGIHVETFDPDVLARVAPGKARTGIETYFRTWERAVELWGPGRVSTYVILGMGEDPDVTVEGCRRAVDLGVYPFVVPLRPVAGSLMADWAPPPGEYSERVYRRVAGYMTERGMSGDDAVAGCARCQACSALSAVQPLLQIGRRPPGAS
;
A
#
# COMPACT_ATOMS: atom_id res chain seq x y z
N MET A 1 -18.32 12.23 32.13
CA MET A 1 -18.37 10.76 32.02
C MET A 1 -17.45 10.39 30.86
N THR A 2 -16.22 10.04 31.16
CA THR A 2 -15.17 9.70 30.21
C THR A 2 -15.32 8.23 29.83
N ASN A 3 -15.71 7.93 28.59
CA ASN A 3 -15.79 6.57 28.10
C ASN A 3 -14.40 6.10 27.67
N ASP A 4 -13.84 5.18 28.46
CA ASP A 4 -12.57 4.50 28.22
C ASP A 4 -12.79 3.37 27.19
N LEU A 5 -12.50 3.67 25.91
CA LEU A 5 -12.56 2.69 24.82
C LEU A 5 -11.21 1.96 24.69
N ARG A 6 -10.87 1.17 25.70
CA ARG A 6 -9.84 0.14 25.54
C ARG A 6 -10.48 -1.12 24.99
N GLY A 7 -10.03 -1.53 23.80
CA GLY A 7 -10.37 -2.84 23.23
C GLY A 7 -9.94 -4.01 24.12
N PRO A 8 -10.40 -5.25 23.86
CA PRO A 8 -10.17 -6.38 24.72
C PRO A 8 -8.68 -6.64 24.94
N THR A 9 -8.24 -6.59 26.20
CA THR A 9 -6.91 -7.04 26.61
C THR A 9 -6.81 -8.54 26.39
N VAL A 10 -6.12 -8.93 25.34
CA VAL A 10 -5.69 -10.32 25.14
C VAL A 10 -4.56 -10.58 26.12
N SER A 11 -4.84 -11.30 27.19
CA SER A 11 -3.82 -11.86 28.08
C SER A 11 -3.12 -13.02 27.34
N GLY A 12 -2.02 -12.70 26.66
CA GLY A 12 -1.16 -13.69 26.01
C GLY A 12 -0.07 -14.19 26.97
N PRO A 13 0.53 -15.35 26.68
CA PRO A 13 1.61 -15.95 27.46
C PRO A 13 2.85 -15.05 27.49
N VAL A 14 3.67 -15.25 28.53
CA VAL A 14 4.91 -14.49 28.80
C VAL A 14 5.79 -14.45 27.54
N PRO A 15 6.12 -13.27 27.01
CA PRO A 15 6.91 -13.16 25.80
C PRO A 15 8.32 -13.74 26.05
N GLY A 16 8.80 -14.57 25.11
CA GLY A 16 10.24 -14.81 24.96
C GLY A 16 10.99 -13.48 24.80
N PRO A 17 12.34 -13.47 24.83
CA PRO A 17 13.10 -12.23 24.72
C PRO A 17 12.60 -11.44 23.51
N VAL A 18 12.16 -10.19 23.77
CA VAL A 18 11.66 -9.27 22.71
C VAL A 18 12.76 -9.14 21.66
N PRO A 19 12.52 -9.48 20.39
CA PRO A 19 13.52 -9.35 19.36
C PRO A 19 13.99 -7.89 19.29
N ASP A 20 15.28 -7.69 19.04
CA ASP A 20 15.83 -6.36 18.77
C ASP A 20 15.04 -5.68 17.63
N ALA A 21 14.60 -4.44 17.82
CA ALA A 21 13.82 -3.69 16.86
C ALA A 21 14.51 -3.63 15.47
N ALA A 22 15.83 -3.58 15.43
CA ALA A 22 16.59 -3.65 14.17
C ALA A 22 16.45 -5.04 13.50
N ALA A 23 16.45 -6.12 14.27
CA ALA A 23 16.25 -7.47 13.75
C ALA A 23 14.83 -7.64 13.17
N ILE A 24 13.82 -7.02 13.80
CA ILE A 24 12.44 -7.02 13.29
C ILE A 24 12.34 -6.23 11.98
N ALA A 25 12.93 -5.04 11.88
CA ALA A 25 12.92 -4.24 10.65
C ALA A 25 13.61 -5.00 9.50
N THR A 26 14.74 -5.65 9.75
CA THR A 26 15.43 -6.50 8.77
C THR A 26 14.54 -7.68 8.37
N LEU A 27 13.93 -8.39 9.33
CA LEU A 27 13.03 -9.51 9.04
C LEU A 27 11.84 -9.07 8.17
N ILE A 28 11.18 -7.95 8.51
CA ILE A 28 10.06 -7.41 7.71
C ILE A 28 10.52 -7.11 6.29
N THR A 29 11.65 -6.46 6.12
CA THR A 29 12.21 -6.14 4.80
C THR A 29 12.49 -7.42 3.99
N GLU A 30 13.08 -8.42 4.61
CA GLU A 30 13.38 -9.72 3.98
C GLU A 30 12.10 -10.44 3.54
N VAL A 31 11.13 -10.62 4.45
CA VAL A 31 9.90 -11.37 4.12
C VAL A 31 9.01 -10.62 3.13
N GLN A 32 9.05 -9.30 3.07
CA GLN A 32 8.38 -8.53 2.01
C GLN A 32 9.00 -8.78 0.63
N SER A 33 10.30 -9.06 0.57
CA SER A 33 11.02 -9.39 -0.66
C SER A 33 10.83 -10.85 -1.06
N VAL A 34 11.25 -11.79 -0.20
CA VAL A 34 11.30 -13.22 -0.56
C VAL A 34 10.03 -14.01 -0.21
N GLY A 35 9.12 -13.40 0.53
CA GLY A 35 7.85 -14.03 0.95
C GLY A 35 8.00 -14.98 2.14
N LEU A 36 6.88 -15.64 2.46
CA LEU A 36 6.77 -16.67 3.51
C LEU A 36 6.20 -17.96 2.92
N ARG A 37 6.82 -19.09 3.23
CA ARG A 37 6.13 -20.39 3.17
C ARG A 37 5.11 -20.45 4.31
N VAL A 38 3.92 -20.94 4.04
CA VAL A 38 2.86 -21.01 5.05
C VAL A 38 2.49 -22.45 5.32
N GLU A 39 2.54 -22.87 6.58
CA GLU A 39 2.10 -24.17 7.09
C GLU A 39 0.75 -24.08 7.81
N THR A 40 0.11 -22.91 7.75
CA THR A 40 -1.19 -22.61 8.36
C THR A 40 -2.05 -21.80 7.40
N ALA A 41 -3.35 -21.68 7.67
CA ALA A 41 -4.22 -20.84 6.85
C ALA A 41 -3.88 -19.36 7.07
N VAL A 42 -3.67 -18.64 5.98
CA VAL A 42 -3.48 -17.18 5.97
C VAL A 42 -4.51 -16.58 5.03
N GLU A 43 -5.25 -15.58 5.52
CA GLU A 43 -6.13 -14.81 4.65
C GLU A 43 -5.28 -14.08 3.61
N SER A 44 -5.52 -14.37 2.37
CA SER A 44 -4.76 -13.81 1.26
C SER A 44 -5.62 -12.89 0.41
N ARG A 45 -5.03 -11.82 -0.07
CA ARG A 45 -5.66 -10.91 -1.01
C ARG A 45 -5.79 -11.59 -2.38
N THR A 46 -7.02 -11.83 -2.80
CA THR A 46 -7.33 -12.59 -4.01
C THR A 46 -7.86 -11.74 -5.15
N GLY A 47 -7.74 -10.41 -5.08
CA GLY A 47 -8.23 -9.52 -6.12
C GLY A 47 -7.91 -8.04 -5.85
N GLY A 48 -8.37 -7.16 -6.75
CA GLY A 48 -8.15 -5.72 -6.67
C GLY A 48 -6.83 -5.25 -7.29
N ALA A 49 -6.58 -3.94 -7.28
CA ALA A 49 -5.31 -3.36 -7.70
C ALA A 49 -4.22 -3.61 -6.66
N GLY A 50 -2.97 -3.69 -7.12
CA GLY A 50 -1.81 -3.96 -6.28
C GLY A 50 -1.53 -5.44 -6.07
N PRO A 51 -0.56 -5.81 -5.21
CA PRO A 51 -0.10 -7.18 -5.08
C PRO A 51 -1.22 -8.11 -4.65
N THR A 52 -1.54 -9.08 -5.51
CA THR A 52 -2.36 -10.24 -5.19
C THR A 52 -1.46 -11.36 -4.64
N ASP A 53 -2.03 -12.42 -4.14
CA ASP A 53 -1.30 -13.60 -3.61
C ASP A 53 -0.40 -13.28 -2.41
N ALA A 54 -0.75 -12.25 -1.65
CA ALA A 54 -0.06 -11.83 -0.45
C ALA A 54 -0.93 -12.04 0.80
N GLY A 55 -0.32 -12.54 1.85
CA GLY A 55 -0.91 -12.58 3.19
C GLY A 55 -0.82 -11.21 3.86
N MET A 56 -1.83 -10.88 4.65
CA MET A 56 -1.87 -9.68 5.48
C MET A 56 -1.66 -10.10 6.93
N LEU A 57 -0.59 -9.63 7.54
CA LEU A 57 -0.09 -10.09 8.82
C LEU A 57 0.30 -8.91 9.71
N TRP A 58 0.31 -9.16 11.00
CA TRP A 58 0.97 -8.31 11.99
C TRP A 58 2.21 -9.04 12.51
N ILE A 59 3.40 -8.53 12.25
CA ILE A 59 4.68 -9.10 12.70
C ILE A 59 5.18 -8.23 13.84
N GLU A 60 5.19 -8.75 15.07
CA GLU A 60 5.56 -7.99 16.28
C GLU A 60 4.84 -6.61 16.38
N GLY A 61 3.56 -6.57 15.97
CA GLY A 61 2.73 -5.35 15.99
C GLY A 61 2.87 -4.45 14.76
N PHE A 62 3.77 -4.73 13.82
CA PHE A 62 3.86 -4.00 12.55
C PHE A 62 2.91 -4.59 11.51
N PRO A 63 2.12 -3.76 10.80
CA PRO A 63 1.31 -4.21 9.67
C PRO A 63 2.20 -4.58 8.48
N VAL A 64 2.07 -5.79 7.96
CA VAL A 64 2.93 -6.28 6.88
C VAL A 64 2.13 -7.07 5.85
N THR A 65 2.29 -6.71 4.59
CA THR A 65 1.81 -7.51 3.47
C THR A 65 2.98 -8.31 2.90
N VAL A 66 2.86 -9.64 2.88
CA VAL A 66 3.94 -10.56 2.51
C VAL A 66 3.48 -11.50 1.40
N PRO A 67 4.27 -11.73 0.33
CA PRO A 67 3.99 -12.79 -0.64
C PRO A 67 3.91 -14.16 0.05
N THR A 68 2.83 -14.90 -0.21
CA THR A 68 2.61 -16.24 0.40
C THR A 68 2.27 -17.31 -0.63
N GLN A 69 1.85 -16.93 -1.82
CA GLN A 69 1.38 -17.86 -2.85
C GLN A 69 2.24 -17.86 -4.12
N THR A 70 3.21 -16.96 -4.24
CA THR A 70 4.12 -16.90 -5.38
C THR A 70 5.11 -18.07 -5.36
N ASP A 71 5.69 -18.42 -6.50
CA ASP A 71 6.72 -19.46 -6.58
C ASP A 71 7.97 -19.09 -5.77
N GLY A 72 8.29 -17.81 -5.65
CA GLY A 72 9.34 -17.30 -4.77
C GLY A 72 9.03 -17.60 -3.29
N ALA A 73 7.82 -17.29 -2.85
CA ALA A 73 7.39 -17.52 -1.48
C ALA A 73 7.43 -19.01 -1.09
N ARG A 74 7.07 -19.91 -2.00
CA ARG A 74 7.15 -21.37 -1.77
C ARG A 74 8.58 -21.87 -1.53
N ARG A 75 9.58 -21.15 -1.99
CA ARG A 75 11.03 -21.43 -1.80
C ARG A 75 11.67 -20.57 -0.73
N SER A 76 10.89 -19.72 -0.05
CA SER A 76 11.41 -18.85 1.00
C SER A 76 12.07 -19.64 2.13
N PRO A 77 13.19 -19.17 2.68
CA PRO A 77 13.78 -19.78 3.89
C PRO A 77 12.92 -19.48 5.13
N TYR A 78 12.01 -18.51 5.06
CA TYR A 78 11.12 -18.13 6.15
C TYR A 78 9.82 -18.91 6.08
N VAL A 79 9.38 -19.46 7.23
CA VAL A 79 8.19 -20.29 7.36
C VAL A 79 7.28 -19.73 8.43
N LEU A 80 6.01 -19.56 8.11
CA LEU A 80 4.96 -19.25 9.08
C LEU A 80 4.38 -20.57 9.59
N ARG A 81 4.52 -20.81 10.90
CA ARG A 81 4.03 -22.04 11.57
C ARG A 81 3.05 -21.69 12.68
N PRO A 82 2.05 -22.57 12.94
CA PRO A 82 1.27 -22.50 14.16
C PRO A 82 2.13 -22.85 15.36
N GLU A 83 1.80 -22.31 16.52
CA GLU A 83 2.43 -22.62 17.82
C GLU A 83 1.43 -23.39 18.70
N ASP A 84 1.93 -24.14 19.69
CA ASP A 84 1.11 -25.00 20.56
C ASP A 84 0.10 -24.22 21.42
N ASP A 85 0.35 -22.94 21.64
CA ASP A 85 -0.54 -22.01 22.36
C ASP A 85 -1.66 -21.42 21.49
N GLY A 86 -1.73 -21.82 20.22
CA GLY A 86 -2.67 -21.31 19.23
C GLY A 86 -2.22 -20.05 18.50
N GLY A 87 -1.02 -19.53 18.82
CA GLY A 87 -0.38 -18.43 18.12
C GLY A 87 0.24 -18.88 16.79
N GLN A 88 0.90 -17.94 16.13
CA GLN A 88 1.68 -18.17 14.91
C GLN A 88 3.02 -17.45 15.03
N ALA A 89 4.07 -18.01 14.45
CA ALA A 89 5.38 -17.37 14.42
C ALA A 89 6.12 -17.64 13.11
N ILE A 90 7.06 -16.74 12.78
CA ILE A 90 7.99 -16.91 11.68
C ILE A 90 9.22 -17.64 12.18
N TYR A 91 9.61 -18.66 11.43
CA TYR A 91 10.80 -19.46 11.66
C TYR A 91 11.76 -19.41 10.46
N ARG A 92 13.06 -19.57 10.74
CA ARG A 92 14.10 -19.85 9.77
C ARG A 92 15.02 -20.90 10.37
N ASP A 93 15.27 -22.02 9.66
CA ASP A 93 16.13 -23.11 10.12
C ASP A 93 15.75 -23.57 11.56
N ASP A 94 14.45 -23.77 11.83
CA ASP A 94 13.85 -24.11 13.12
C ASP A 94 14.07 -23.08 14.27
N ARG A 95 14.73 -21.96 13.99
CA ARG A 95 14.83 -20.84 14.91
C ARG A 95 13.61 -19.95 14.80
N ARG A 96 12.90 -19.76 15.91
CA ARG A 96 11.82 -18.78 16.04
C ARG A 96 12.38 -17.36 15.92
N LEU A 97 11.76 -16.53 15.07
CA LEU A 97 12.21 -15.16 14.80
C LEU A 97 11.25 -14.09 15.32
N ALA A 98 9.94 -14.25 15.10
CA ALA A 98 8.95 -13.25 15.46
C ALA A 98 7.56 -13.88 15.63
N SER A 99 6.75 -13.27 16.50
CA SER A 99 5.33 -13.57 16.65
C SER A 99 4.53 -12.96 15.49
N VAL A 100 3.47 -13.65 15.07
CA VAL A 100 2.60 -13.20 13.98
C VAL A 100 1.13 -13.30 14.41
N ALA A 101 0.37 -12.22 14.14
CA ALA A 101 -1.08 -12.29 14.12
C ALA A 101 -1.56 -12.17 12.66
N GLY A 102 -2.40 -13.11 12.24
CA GLY A 102 -3.02 -13.09 10.92
C GLY A 102 -4.26 -12.21 10.88
N SER A 103 -4.63 -11.71 9.70
CA SER A 103 -5.93 -11.11 9.48
C SER A 103 -7.00 -12.20 9.32
N THR A 104 -8.20 -11.93 9.77
CA THR A 104 -9.37 -12.80 9.55
C THR A 104 -10.10 -12.39 8.27
N ARG A 105 -10.81 -13.34 7.65
CA ARG A 105 -11.66 -13.03 6.50
C ARG A 105 -12.73 -12.00 6.90
N PRO A 106 -12.86 -10.87 6.18
CA PRO A 106 -13.84 -9.84 6.51
C PRO A 106 -15.28 -10.36 6.44
N ARG A 107 -16.09 -9.98 7.41
CA ARG A 107 -17.51 -10.39 7.52
C ARG A 107 -18.37 -9.75 6.43
N TYR A 108 -18.04 -8.52 6.00
CA TYR A 108 -18.80 -7.87 4.95
C TYR A 108 -18.70 -8.58 3.59
N TYR A 109 -17.69 -9.45 3.38
CA TYR A 109 -17.55 -10.23 2.14
C TYR A 109 -18.73 -11.17 1.88
N ASP A 110 -19.49 -11.54 2.90
CA ASP A 110 -20.67 -12.42 2.77
C ASP A 110 -21.94 -11.70 2.31
N ARG A 111 -21.83 -10.38 2.09
CA ARG A 111 -22.94 -9.54 1.61
C ARG A 111 -22.87 -9.27 0.11
N THR A 112 -24.00 -8.78 -0.41
CA THR A 112 -24.16 -8.33 -1.80
C THR A 112 -24.72 -6.91 -1.81
N THR A 113 -24.36 -6.14 -2.86
CA THR A 113 -24.93 -4.81 -3.12
C THR A 113 -26.42 -4.92 -3.47
N ALA A 114 -27.12 -3.81 -3.42
CA ALA A 114 -28.54 -3.73 -3.79
C ALA A 114 -28.82 -4.26 -5.23
N ASP A 115 -27.83 -4.16 -6.12
CA ASP A 115 -27.90 -4.70 -7.48
C ASP A 115 -27.30 -6.13 -7.63
N GLY A 116 -27.03 -6.80 -6.49
CA GLY A 116 -26.68 -8.22 -6.44
C GLY A 116 -25.18 -8.53 -6.64
N ILE A 117 -24.29 -7.55 -6.60
CA ILE A 117 -22.85 -7.77 -6.73
C ILE A 117 -22.24 -8.15 -5.35
N PRO A 118 -21.48 -9.24 -5.23
CA PRO A 118 -20.79 -9.56 -3.98
C PRO A 118 -19.85 -8.43 -3.53
N TYR A 119 -19.89 -8.04 -2.26
CA TYR A 119 -19.13 -6.91 -1.72
C TYR A 119 -17.63 -7.07 -1.92
N TRP A 120 -17.08 -8.29 -1.80
CA TRP A 120 -15.67 -8.56 -2.04
C TRP A 120 -15.22 -8.29 -3.49
N LYS A 121 -16.16 -8.22 -4.47
CA LYS A 121 -15.87 -7.76 -5.85
C LYS A 121 -15.81 -6.24 -5.98
N ILE A 122 -16.38 -5.52 -5.02
CA ILE A 122 -16.42 -4.05 -5.00
C ILE A 122 -15.20 -3.51 -4.27
N ALA A 123 -14.95 -3.97 -3.05
CA ALA A 123 -13.79 -3.52 -2.26
C ALA A 123 -13.23 -4.66 -1.41
N LEU A 124 -11.93 -4.59 -1.14
CA LEU A 124 -11.22 -5.49 -0.24
C LEU A 124 -10.89 -4.75 1.06
N LEU A 125 -10.80 -5.48 2.17
CA LEU A 125 -10.22 -4.97 3.40
C LEU A 125 -8.72 -5.30 3.42
N HIS A 126 -7.89 -4.28 3.46
CA HIS A 126 -6.45 -4.39 3.54
C HIS A 126 -6.02 -4.04 4.97
N LEU A 127 -5.96 -5.06 5.85
CA LEU A 127 -5.93 -4.93 7.30
C LEU A 127 -7.16 -4.16 7.80
N ASP A 128 -7.05 -2.87 7.99
CA ASP A 128 -8.11 -1.96 8.44
C ASP A 128 -8.45 -0.85 7.43
N SER A 129 -7.89 -0.91 6.22
CA SER A 129 -8.17 0.02 5.11
C SER A 129 -9.05 -0.62 4.05
N MET A 130 -10.19 -0.01 3.73
CA MET A 130 -11.02 -0.45 2.61
C MET A 130 -10.37 -0.01 1.29
N ALA A 131 -10.00 -0.96 0.43
CA ALA A 131 -9.31 -0.69 -0.82
C ALA A 131 -10.13 -1.09 -2.05
N SER A 132 -10.22 -0.21 -3.04
CA SER A 132 -10.91 -0.50 -4.30
C SER A 132 -10.27 0.17 -5.51
N THR A 133 -10.22 -0.55 -6.63
CA THR A 133 -9.97 0.04 -7.94
C THR A 133 -11.32 0.36 -8.60
N VAL A 134 -11.69 1.63 -8.64
CA VAL A 134 -13.03 2.04 -9.07
C VAL A 134 -13.28 1.83 -10.56
N VAL A 135 -12.25 1.96 -11.40
CA VAL A 135 -12.26 1.56 -12.81
C VAL A 135 -11.12 0.56 -13.04
N GLN A 136 -11.48 -0.69 -13.26
CA GLN A 136 -10.55 -1.83 -13.35
C GLN A 136 -9.95 -2.00 -14.76
N THR A 137 -10.12 -1.03 -15.64
CA THR A 137 -9.50 -0.98 -16.97
C THR A 137 -8.55 0.21 -17.05
N CYS A 138 -7.49 0.06 -17.86
CA CYS A 138 -6.50 1.10 -18.08
C CYS A 138 -6.23 1.21 -19.59
N ASN A 139 -6.09 2.43 -20.10
CA ASN A 139 -5.79 2.67 -21.51
C ASN A 139 -4.42 2.14 -21.97
N TYR A 140 -3.55 1.81 -21.00
CA TYR A 140 -2.25 1.20 -21.30
C TYR A 140 -2.30 -0.34 -21.32
N TRP A 141 -3.31 -0.96 -20.68
CA TRP A 141 -3.39 -2.41 -20.56
C TRP A 141 -3.50 -3.10 -21.92
N ASN A 142 -2.72 -4.16 -22.13
CA ASN A 142 -2.59 -4.91 -23.38
C ASN A 142 -2.15 -4.06 -24.58
N THR A 143 -1.38 -2.99 -24.34
CA THR A 143 -0.75 -2.17 -25.37
C THR A 143 0.77 -2.12 -25.18
N ALA A 144 1.49 -1.53 -26.13
CA ALA A 144 2.94 -1.27 -25.97
C ALA A 144 3.27 -0.32 -24.79
N ASP A 145 2.28 0.37 -24.26
CA ASP A 145 2.41 1.35 -23.18
C ASP A 145 2.15 0.78 -21.78
N GLN A 146 1.87 -0.53 -21.71
CA GLN A 146 1.52 -1.20 -20.46
C GLN A 146 2.65 -1.09 -19.43
N CYS A 147 2.28 -0.73 -18.18
CA CYS A 147 3.17 -0.89 -17.03
C CYS A 147 3.42 -2.39 -16.79
N ARG A 148 4.67 -2.82 -16.93
CA ARG A 148 5.04 -4.25 -16.97
C ARG A 148 4.78 -4.98 -15.65
N PHE A 149 4.85 -4.27 -14.52
CA PHE A 149 4.56 -4.78 -13.18
C PHE A 149 3.06 -4.84 -12.85
N CYS A 150 2.21 -4.18 -13.63
CA CYS A 150 0.80 -4.02 -13.32
C CYS A 150 0.00 -5.29 -13.64
N GLY A 151 -0.94 -5.64 -12.75
CA GLY A 151 -1.88 -6.76 -12.90
C GLY A 151 -3.35 -6.32 -12.97
N ILE A 152 -3.64 -5.07 -13.38
CA ILE A 152 -5.01 -4.51 -13.32
C ILE A 152 -6.05 -5.36 -14.05
N GLY A 153 -5.72 -5.93 -15.20
CA GLY A 153 -6.60 -6.79 -16.00
C GLY A 153 -6.71 -8.22 -15.44
N VAL A 154 -5.68 -8.71 -14.74
CA VAL A 154 -5.61 -10.10 -14.25
C VAL A 154 -6.77 -10.41 -13.30
N SER A 155 -7.07 -9.53 -12.36
CA SER A 155 -8.18 -9.71 -11.43
C SER A 155 -9.54 -9.66 -12.12
N LEU A 156 -9.66 -8.86 -13.16
CA LEU A 156 -10.89 -8.76 -13.96
C LEU A 156 -11.13 -10.05 -14.76
N GLU A 157 -10.10 -10.53 -15.47
CA GLU A 157 -10.14 -11.78 -16.24
C GLU A 157 -10.44 -12.99 -15.36
N ALA A 158 -9.91 -13.01 -14.12
CA ALA A 158 -10.21 -14.03 -13.14
C ALA A 158 -11.60 -13.89 -12.47
N GLY A 159 -12.42 -12.91 -12.86
CA GLY A 159 -13.76 -12.68 -12.30
C GLY A 159 -13.78 -12.23 -10.84
N ARG A 160 -12.66 -11.72 -10.32
CA ARG A 160 -12.50 -11.34 -8.90
C ARG A 160 -12.92 -9.91 -8.61
N THR A 161 -13.30 -9.17 -9.61
CA THR A 161 -13.78 -7.78 -9.52
C THR A 161 -14.69 -7.48 -10.71
N ILE A 162 -15.20 -6.27 -10.78
CA ILE A 162 -16.02 -5.78 -11.89
C ILE A 162 -15.33 -4.61 -12.59
N VAL A 163 -15.70 -4.35 -13.84
CA VAL A 163 -15.06 -3.35 -14.72
C VAL A 163 -15.11 -1.94 -14.09
N ARG A 164 -16.25 -1.56 -13.53
CA ARG A 164 -16.47 -0.22 -12.97
C ARG A 164 -17.38 -0.32 -11.75
N LYS A 165 -16.94 0.24 -10.63
CA LYS A 165 -17.74 0.38 -9.41
C LYS A 165 -18.44 1.74 -9.42
N THR A 166 -19.71 1.76 -9.03
CA THR A 166 -20.44 3.02 -8.93
C THR A 166 -20.21 3.70 -7.58
N PRO A 167 -20.41 5.02 -7.47
CA PRO A 167 -20.39 5.71 -6.18
C PRO A 167 -21.32 5.07 -5.15
N GLU A 168 -22.52 4.63 -5.56
CA GLU A 168 -23.54 4.01 -4.69
C GLU A 168 -23.06 2.66 -4.16
N GLN A 169 -22.48 1.80 -5.01
CA GLN A 169 -21.90 0.52 -4.59
C GLN A 169 -20.78 0.71 -3.57
N LEU A 170 -19.90 1.70 -3.80
CA LEU A 170 -18.79 2.00 -2.89
C LEU A 170 -19.28 2.58 -1.56
N ALA A 171 -20.30 3.44 -1.59
CA ALA A 171 -20.94 3.97 -0.39
C ALA A 171 -21.54 2.85 0.47
N GLU A 172 -22.33 1.95 -0.15
CA GLU A 172 -22.95 0.81 0.51
C GLU A 172 -21.90 -0.11 1.17
N VAL A 173 -20.85 -0.47 0.43
CA VAL A 173 -19.79 -1.35 0.92
C VAL A 173 -18.97 -0.68 2.02
N SER A 174 -18.74 0.64 1.96
CA SER A 174 -17.94 1.36 2.96
C SER A 174 -18.63 1.41 4.34
N ILE A 175 -19.95 1.53 4.38
CA ILE A 175 -20.72 1.43 5.64
C ILE A 175 -20.50 0.05 6.26
N ALA A 176 -20.66 -1.02 5.46
CA ALA A 176 -20.52 -2.38 5.96
C ALA A 176 -19.07 -2.72 6.38
N ALA A 177 -18.08 -2.25 5.63
CA ALA A 177 -16.67 -2.43 5.99
C ALA A 177 -16.33 -1.78 7.34
N LYS A 178 -16.86 -0.57 7.58
CA LYS A 178 -16.70 0.16 8.85
C LYS A 178 -17.42 -0.54 10.00
N GLU A 179 -18.72 -0.84 9.83
CA GLU A 179 -19.56 -1.34 10.92
C GLU A 179 -19.27 -2.81 11.29
N LEU A 180 -18.96 -3.65 10.31
CA LEU A 180 -18.75 -5.06 10.54
C LEU A 180 -17.29 -5.43 10.84
N ASP A 181 -16.35 -4.75 10.20
CA ASP A 181 -14.95 -5.14 10.21
C ASP A 181 -14.01 -4.02 10.64
N GLY A 182 -14.55 -2.89 11.09
CA GLY A 182 -13.78 -1.82 11.72
C GLY A 182 -12.85 -1.06 10.77
N ALA A 183 -13.21 -0.95 9.47
CA ALA A 183 -12.44 -0.14 8.55
C ALA A 183 -12.29 1.30 9.07
N VAL A 184 -11.10 1.85 9.03
CA VAL A 184 -10.78 3.18 9.56
C VAL A 184 -10.52 4.22 8.48
N ASP A 185 -10.22 3.79 7.24
CA ASP A 185 -10.09 4.65 6.06
C ASP A 185 -10.45 3.90 4.78
N ALA A 186 -10.46 4.61 3.66
CA ALA A 186 -10.64 4.05 2.34
C ALA A 186 -9.55 4.53 1.36
N THR A 187 -9.04 3.61 0.55
CA THR A 187 -8.11 3.86 -0.55
C THR A 187 -8.78 3.52 -1.87
N LEU A 188 -9.02 4.52 -2.71
CA LEU A 188 -9.66 4.35 -4.01
C LEU A 188 -8.68 4.67 -5.13
N THR A 189 -8.40 3.70 -5.99
CA THR A 189 -7.54 3.90 -7.16
C THR A 189 -8.31 3.75 -8.47
N THR A 190 -7.77 4.20 -9.58
CA THR A 190 -8.36 4.03 -10.90
C THR A 190 -7.30 3.69 -11.94
N GLY A 191 -7.67 2.85 -12.92
CA GLY A 191 -6.88 2.74 -14.13
C GLY A 191 -6.95 4.05 -14.93
N SER A 192 -5.86 4.41 -15.61
CA SER A 192 -5.77 5.62 -16.42
C SER A 192 -6.72 5.56 -17.63
N SER A 193 -7.41 6.66 -17.89
CA SER A 193 -8.24 6.86 -19.07
C SER A 193 -7.54 7.76 -20.09
N THR A 194 -8.09 7.83 -21.30
CA THR A 194 -7.63 8.76 -22.36
C THR A 194 -8.09 10.20 -22.13
N ALA A 195 -9.03 10.44 -21.20
CA ALA A 195 -9.50 11.77 -20.86
C ALA A 195 -8.40 12.64 -20.25
N PRO A 196 -8.48 13.99 -20.37
CA PRO A 196 -7.48 14.89 -19.81
C PRO A 196 -7.22 14.74 -18.32
N ASP A 197 -8.25 14.35 -17.56
CA ASP A 197 -8.18 14.12 -16.10
C ASP A 197 -7.69 12.72 -15.71
N ARG A 198 -7.41 11.84 -16.67
CA ARG A 198 -6.94 10.47 -16.46
C ARG A 198 -7.86 9.61 -15.58
N GLY A 199 -9.11 10.04 -15.33
CA GLY A 199 -10.08 9.39 -14.43
C GLY A 199 -10.16 10.00 -13.03
N ALA A 200 -9.39 11.05 -12.75
CA ALA A 200 -9.31 11.69 -11.43
C ALA A 200 -10.67 12.21 -10.93
N ARG A 201 -11.47 12.84 -11.80
CA ARG A 201 -12.80 13.34 -11.42
C ARG A 201 -13.76 12.20 -11.04
N TYR A 202 -13.63 11.04 -11.69
CA TYR A 202 -14.49 9.91 -11.37
C TYR A 202 -14.15 9.29 -10.02
N VAL A 203 -12.85 9.04 -9.76
CA VAL A 203 -12.44 8.49 -8.46
C VAL A 203 -12.74 9.46 -7.33
N ALA A 204 -12.65 10.78 -7.55
CA ALA A 204 -13.05 11.80 -6.57
C ALA A 204 -14.56 11.74 -6.24
N ARG A 205 -15.44 11.57 -7.24
CA ARG A 205 -16.87 11.36 -6.99
C ARG A 205 -17.15 10.08 -6.20
N CYS A 206 -16.44 9.00 -6.50
CA CYS A 206 -16.50 7.77 -5.71
C CYS A 206 -16.07 8.00 -4.25
N GLY A 207 -14.96 8.72 -4.05
CA GLY A 207 -14.47 9.09 -2.73
C GLY A 207 -15.47 9.96 -1.96
N ARG A 208 -16.12 10.91 -2.63
CA ARG A 208 -17.18 11.73 -2.02
C ARG A 208 -18.33 10.87 -1.51
N ALA A 209 -18.79 9.92 -2.31
CA ALA A 209 -19.88 9.02 -1.90
C ALA A 209 -19.51 8.14 -0.70
N VAL A 210 -18.27 7.60 -0.68
CA VAL A 210 -17.75 6.86 0.48
C VAL A 210 -17.72 7.74 1.73
N LYS A 211 -17.16 8.94 1.61
CA LYS A 211 -17.02 9.90 2.72
C LYS A 211 -18.38 10.31 3.30
N ASP A 212 -19.33 10.67 2.42
CA ASP A 212 -20.67 11.09 2.84
C ASP A 212 -21.44 9.95 3.52
N ALA A 213 -21.27 8.70 3.06
CA ALA A 213 -22.02 7.56 3.57
C ALA A 213 -21.44 7.00 4.87
N SER A 214 -20.11 6.85 4.97
CA SER A 214 -19.44 6.15 6.08
C SER A 214 -18.70 7.09 7.03
N GLY A 215 -18.37 8.31 6.60
CA GLY A 215 -17.49 9.24 7.33
C GLY A 215 -16.03 8.78 7.40
N LEU A 216 -15.62 7.79 6.60
CA LEU A 216 -14.24 7.35 6.53
C LEU A 216 -13.38 8.43 5.87
N PRO A 217 -12.16 8.72 6.36
CA PRO A 217 -11.15 9.42 5.59
C PRO A 217 -10.82 8.66 4.30
N VAL A 218 -10.58 9.40 3.20
CA VAL A 218 -10.39 8.80 1.87
C VAL A 218 -9.09 9.28 1.23
N GLU A 219 -8.26 8.34 0.74
CA GLU A 219 -7.23 8.62 -0.26
C GLU A 219 -7.76 8.23 -1.64
N ILE A 220 -7.59 9.12 -2.63
CA ILE A 220 -7.83 8.79 -4.04
C ILE A 220 -6.49 8.71 -4.78
N GLN A 221 -6.39 7.75 -5.72
CA GLN A 221 -5.14 7.52 -6.46
C GLN A 221 -5.39 7.53 -7.98
N PHE A 222 -4.59 8.31 -8.69
CA PHE A 222 -4.67 8.47 -10.15
C PHE A 222 -3.34 8.91 -10.76
N GLU A 223 -3.21 8.82 -12.06
CA GLU A 223 -2.07 9.33 -12.83
C GLU A 223 -2.17 10.86 -12.98
N PRO A 224 -1.05 11.63 -13.07
CA PRO A 224 -1.08 13.06 -13.28
C PRO A 224 -2.06 13.46 -14.39
N PRO A 225 -3.01 14.37 -14.15
CA PRO A 225 -3.81 14.97 -15.21
C PRO A 225 -2.91 15.64 -16.25
N ARG A 226 -3.40 15.82 -17.48
CA ARG A 226 -2.65 16.50 -18.54
C ARG A 226 -2.35 17.96 -18.21
N ASP A 227 -3.23 18.59 -17.42
CA ASP A 227 -3.08 19.93 -16.88
C ASP A 227 -3.25 19.87 -15.36
N PRO A 228 -2.23 20.27 -14.58
CA PRO A 228 -2.32 20.31 -13.12
C PRO A 228 -3.49 21.14 -12.57
N ALA A 229 -3.99 22.15 -13.32
CA ALA A 229 -5.15 22.94 -12.93
C ALA A 229 -6.44 22.09 -12.77
N ILE A 230 -6.50 20.91 -13.37
CA ILE A 230 -7.61 19.95 -13.16
C ILE A 230 -7.70 19.51 -11.69
N LEU A 231 -6.58 19.55 -10.94
CA LEU A 231 -6.58 19.21 -9.52
C LEU A 231 -7.49 20.12 -8.68
N ASP A 232 -7.67 21.38 -9.08
CA ASP A 232 -8.59 22.30 -8.40
C ASP A 232 -10.03 21.79 -8.43
N GLU A 233 -10.46 21.29 -9.59
CA GLU A 233 -11.79 20.68 -9.74
C GLU A 233 -11.88 19.36 -8.96
N VAL A 234 -10.84 18.52 -9.01
CA VAL A 234 -10.79 17.24 -8.29
C VAL A 234 -10.87 17.47 -6.78
N HIS A 235 -10.09 18.43 -6.27
CA HIS A 235 -10.15 18.83 -4.87
C HIS A 235 -11.51 19.43 -4.50
N GLY A 236 -12.06 20.29 -5.36
CA GLY A 236 -13.38 20.93 -5.18
C GLY A 236 -14.55 19.95 -5.08
N ILE A 237 -14.43 18.72 -5.60
CA ILE A 237 -15.43 17.65 -5.37
C ILE A 237 -15.51 17.30 -3.87
N GLY A 238 -14.43 17.48 -3.09
CA GLY A 238 -14.39 17.22 -1.65
C GLY A 238 -14.43 15.72 -1.29
N GLY A 239 -14.00 14.86 -2.20
CA GLY A 239 -14.07 13.41 -2.05
C GLY A 239 -12.82 12.77 -1.44
N SER A 240 -11.81 13.54 -1.03
CA SER A 240 -10.56 12.97 -0.52
C SER A 240 -9.92 13.83 0.56
N ASP A 241 -9.24 13.16 1.49
CA ASP A 241 -8.42 13.74 2.55
C ASP A 241 -6.93 13.63 2.23
N ALA A 242 -6.59 12.71 1.32
CA ALA A 242 -5.25 12.49 0.81
C ALA A 242 -5.31 12.09 -0.67
N VAL A 243 -4.18 12.19 -1.37
CA VAL A 243 -4.06 11.85 -2.79
C VAL A 243 -2.75 11.10 -3.08
N GLY A 244 -2.85 10.04 -3.87
CA GLY A 244 -1.70 9.27 -4.38
C GLY A 244 -1.51 9.54 -5.88
N ILE A 245 -0.32 10.01 -6.26
CA ILE A 245 0.07 10.24 -7.67
C ILE A 245 1.41 9.56 -7.90
N HIS A 246 1.37 8.34 -8.46
CA HIS A 246 2.47 7.38 -8.39
C HIS A 246 3.41 7.46 -9.57
N VAL A 247 4.69 7.80 -9.33
CA VAL A 247 5.75 7.86 -10.33
C VAL A 247 6.34 6.48 -10.64
N GLU A 248 6.28 5.56 -9.69
CA GLU A 248 6.82 4.20 -9.68
C GLU A 248 8.35 4.12 -9.60
N THR A 249 9.08 4.94 -10.33
CA THR A 249 10.55 5.07 -10.26
C THR A 249 10.99 6.48 -10.67
N PHE A 250 12.06 6.96 -10.06
CA PHE A 250 12.70 8.23 -10.43
C PHE A 250 13.79 8.07 -11.49
N ASP A 251 14.11 6.83 -11.88
CA ASP A 251 15.06 6.52 -12.94
C ASP A 251 14.34 6.59 -14.31
N PRO A 252 14.68 7.57 -15.17
CA PRO A 252 13.96 7.76 -16.43
C PRO A 252 14.13 6.60 -17.41
N ASP A 253 15.29 5.94 -17.42
CA ASP A 253 15.56 4.82 -18.32
C ASP A 253 14.78 3.58 -17.87
N VAL A 254 14.71 3.35 -16.57
CA VAL A 254 13.87 2.31 -15.98
C VAL A 254 12.40 2.60 -16.24
N LEU A 255 11.95 3.83 -16.01
CA LEU A 255 10.55 4.24 -16.25
C LEU A 255 10.16 3.99 -17.71
N ALA A 256 11.02 4.37 -18.66
CA ALA A 256 10.78 4.14 -20.11
C ALA A 256 10.67 2.64 -20.44
N ARG A 257 11.46 1.80 -19.79
CA ARG A 257 11.46 0.35 -20.00
C ARG A 257 10.28 -0.36 -19.36
N VAL A 258 9.90 0.02 -18.11
CA VAL A 258 8.91 -0.73 -17.33
C VAL A 258 7.51 -0.12 -17.34
N ALA A 259 7.37 1.16 -17.64
CA ALA A 259 6.09 1.87 -17.70
C ALA A 259 6.09 2.94 -18.82
N PRO A 260 6.23 2.53 -20.11
CA PRO A 260 6.42 3.45 -21.24
C PRO A 260 5.28 4.47 -21.37
N GLY A 261 4.04 4.10 -21.03
CA GLY A 261 2.92 5.04 -21.00
C GLY A 261 3.12 6.18 -20.00
N LYS A 262 3.59 5.86 -18.79
CA LYS A 262 3.92 6.85 -17.75
C LYS A 262 5.18 7.66 -18.09
N ALA A 263 6.16 7.04 -18.74
CA ALA A 263 7.39 7.72 -19.17
C ALA A 263 7.11 8.91 -20.10
N ARG A 264 6.07 8.83 -20.95
CA ARG A 264 5.65 9.97 -21.78
C ARG A 264 5.10 11.15 -20.98
N THR A 265 4.61 10.93 -19.78
CA THR A 265 4.22 12.01 -18.85
C THR A 265 5.46 12.76 -18.37
N GLY A 266 6.56 12.04 -18.13
CA GLY A 266 7.84 12.58 -17.68
C GLY A 266 7.88 12.89 -16.20
N ILE A 267 9.01 12.59 -15.55
CA ILE A 267 9.19 12.71 -14.08
C ILE A 267 8.93 14.15 -13.59
N GLU A 268 9.39 15.17 -14.31
CA GLU A 268 9.19 16.57 -13.91
C GLU A 268 7.70 17.00 -13.96
N THR A 269 6.87 16.32 -14.75
CA THR A 269 5.42 16.55 -14.70
C THR A 269 4.82 16.02 -13.38
N TYR A 270 5.34 14.91 -12.86
CA TYR A 270 4.95 14.45 -11.51
C TYR A 270 5.28 15.49 -10.46
N PHE A 271 6.50 16.06 -10.46
CA PHE A 271 6.89 17.08 -9.52
C PHE A 271 5.99 18.31 -9.58
N ARG A 272 5.72 18.86 -10.77
CA ARG A 272 4.78 19.98 -10.93
C ARG A 272 3.36 19.65 -10.45
N THR A 273 2.92 18.41 -10.68
CA THR A 273 1.60 17.96 -10.22
C THR A 273 1.56 17.83 -8.70
N TRP A 274 2.64 17.34 -8.09
CA TRP A 274 2.75 17.25 -6.63
C TRP A 274 2.82 18.61 -5.97
N GLU A 275 3.55 19.58 -6.52
CA GLU A 275 3.55 20.96 -6.04
C GLU A 275 2.10 21.48 -5.92
N ARG A 276 1.31 21.35 -7.01
CA ARG A 276 -0.09 21.77 -6.96
C ARG A 276 -0.92 20.93 -5.99
N ALA A 277 -0.70 19.63 -5.93
CA ALA A 277 -1.41 18.75 -5.00
C ALA A 277 -1.11 19.11 -3.53
N VAL A 278 0.15 19.40 -3.19
CA VAL A 278 0.52 19.83 -1.82
C VAL A 278 -0.10 21.17 -1.45
N GLU A 279 -0.21 22.11 -2.39
CA GLU A 279 -0.95 23.37 -2.15
C GLU A 279 -2.42 23.13 -1.79
N LEU A 280 -3.06 22.12 -2.39
CA LEU A 280 -4.49 21.83 -2.22
C LEU A 280 -4.79 20.92 -1.01
N TRP A 281 -4.06 19.82 -0.84
CA TRP A 281 -4.29 18.85 0.23
C TRP A 281 -3.41 19.07 1.46
N GLY A 282 -2.29 19.73 1.31
CA GLY A 282 -1.30 19.96 2.36
C GLY A 282 -0.15 18.95 2.35
N PRO A 283 0.99 19.31 3.01
CA PRO A 283 2.13 18.42 3.13
C PRO A 283 1.78 17.14 3.92
N GLY A 284 2.37 16.01 3.53
CA GLY A 284 2.11 14.69 4.11
C GLY A 284 0.78 14.06 3.68
N ARG A 285 -0.06 14.76 2.92
CA ARG A 285 -1.32 14.25 2.36
C ARG A 285 -1.24 13.90 0.87
N VAL A 286 -0.09 14.09 0.27
CA VAL A 286 0.24 13.66 -1.09
C VAL A 286 1.24 12.54 -1.00
N SER A 287 0.99 11.42 -1.69
CA SER A 287 1.86 10.24 -1.68
C SER A 287 2.28 9.82 -3.08
N THR A 288 3.40 9.14 -3.18
CA THR A 288 3.83 8.48 -4.41
C THR A 288 4.41 7.10 -4.13
N TYR A 289 4.02 6.10 -4.92
CA TYR A 289 4.69 4.81 -4.93
C TYR A 289 6.04 4.92 -5.61
N VAL A 290 7.04 4.24 -5.00
CA VAL A 290 8.37 4.03 -5.55
C VAL A 290 8.70 2.54 -5.41
N ILE A 291 8.84 1.86 -6.54
CA ILE A 291 9.04 0.40 -6.58
C ILE A 291 10.53 0.11 -6.74
N LEU A 292 11.07 -0.68 -5.81
CA LEU A 292 12.46 -1.14 -5.83
C LEU A 292 12.60 -2.49 -6.56
N GLY A 293 13.71 -2.71 -7.24
CA GLY A 293 14.04 -3.97 -7.90
C GLY A 293 13.64 -4.03 -9.37
N MET A 294 13.37 -2.89 -10.00
CA MET A 294 13.11 -2.80 -11.44
C MET A 294 14.38 -2.51 -12.26
N GLY A 295 15.56 -2.47 -11.60
CA GLY A 295 16.85 -2.18 -12.19
C GLY A 295 17.24 -0.71 -12.14
N GLU A 296 16.64 0.03 -11.22
CA GLU A 296 16.92 1.44 -10.93
C GLU A 296 18.26 1.63 -10.20
N ASP A 297 18.88 2.79 -10.39
CA ASP A 297 19.99 3.24 -9.57
C ASP A 297 19.47 3.65 -8.18
N PRO A 298 20.00 3.05 -7.08
CA PRO A 298 19.56 3.40 -5.72
C PRO A 298 19.83 4.86 -5.35
N ASP A 299 20.88 5.50 -5.89
CA ASP A 299 21.19 6.90 -5.60
C ASP A 299 20.19 7.83 -6.31
N VAL A 300 19.81 7.54 -7.56
CA VAL A 300 18.74 8.25 -8.28
C VAL A 300 17.41 8.09 -7.55
N THR A 301 17.10 6.89 -7.07
CA THR A 301 15.88 6.61 -6.32
C THR A 301 15.81 7.40 -5.02
N VAL A 302 16.89 7.38 -4.23
CA VAL A 302 16.96 8.10 -2.94
C VAL A 302 16.90 9.61 -3.15
N GLU A 303 17.59 10.15 -4.17
CA GLU A 303 17.53 11.58 -4.48
C GLU A 303 16.13 12.00 -4.93
N GLY A 304 15.45 11.19 -5.75
CA GLY A 304 14.07 11.42 -6.13
C GLY A 304 13.13 11.43 -4.92
N CYS A 305 13.29 10.48 -3.99
CA CYS A 305 12.54 10.46 -2.73
C CYS A 305 12.84 11.69 -1.86
N ARG A 306 14.10 12.13 -1.78
CA ARG A 306 14.49 13.35 -1.05
C ARG A 306 13.77 14.58 -1.61
N ARG A 307 13.79 14.76 -2.95
CA ARG A 307 13.06 15.85 -3.62
C ARG A 307 11.55 15.80 -3.33
N ALA A 308 10.95 14.60 -3.33
CA ALA A 308 9.54 14.42 -2.99
C ALA A 308 9.25 14.84 -1.54
N VAL A 309 10.08 14.39 -0.58
CA VAL A 309 9.97 14.77 0.84
C VAL A 309 10.12 16.28 1.03
N ASP A 310 11.05 16.92 0.31
CA ASP A 310 11.26 18.38 0.36
C ASP A 310 10.02 19.17 -0.09
N LEU A 311 9.22 18.61 -1.00
CA LEU A 311 7.92 19.17 -1.41
C LEU A 311 6.78 18.86 -0.43
N GLY A 312 6.98 17.96 0.54
CA GLY A 312 5.90 17.48 1.42
C GLY A 312 5.16 16.26 0.88
N VAL A 313 5.70 15.56 -0.11
CA VAL A 313 5.14 14.33 -0.68
C VAL A 313 5.73 13.11 0.03
N TYR A 314 4.86 12.21 0.50
CA TYR A 314 5.23 10.98 1.17
C TYR A 314 5.72 9.93 0.14
N PRO A 315 7.00 9.53 0.14
CA PRO A 315 7.50 8.49 -0.76
C PRO A 315 7.19 7.11 -0.18
N PHE A 316 6.18 6.44 -0.70
CA PHE A 316 5.81 5.10 -0.29
C PHE A 316 6.66 4.07 -1.04
N VAL A 317 7.84 3.77 -0.49
CA VAL A 317 8.82 2.86 -1.10
C VAL A 317 8.43 1.41 -0.83
N VAL A 318 8.35 0.58 -1.88
CA VAL A 318 7.93 -0.82 -1.79
C VAL A 318 8.82 -1.72 -2.64
N PRO A 319 9.06 -2.99 -2.27
CA PRO A 319 9.75 -3.92 -3.15
C PRO A 319 8.85 -4.34 -4.32
N LEU A 320 9.45 -4.57 -5.50
CA LEU A 320 8.77 -5.23 -6.61
C LEU A 320 8.22 -6.58 -6.14
N ARG A 321 6.94 -6.79 -6.38
CA ARG A 321 6.28 -8.09 -6.20
C ARG A 321 5.85 -8.61 -7.55
N PRO A 322 6.48 -9.67 -8.06
CA PRO A 322 6.07 -10.31 -9.29
C PRO A 322 4.63 -10.81 -9.17
N VAL A 323 3.75 -10.31 -10.02
CA VAL A 323 2.34 -10.70 -10.05
C VAL A 323 2.12 -11.65 -11.21
N ALA A 324 1.53 -12.81 -10.94
CA ALA A 324 1.17 -13.77 -11.99
C ALA A 324 0.29 -13.09 -13.06
N GLY A 325 0.62 -13.27 -14.33
CA GLY A 325 -0.07 -12.62 -15.46
C GLY A 325 0.40 -11.19 -15.78
N SER A 326 1.29 -10.60 -14.99
CA SER A 326 1.99 -9.36 -15.37
C SER A 326 3.18 -9.66 -16.30
N LEU A 327 3.68 -8.64 -17.01
CA LEU A 327 4.87 -8.77 -17.86
C LEU A 327 6.19 -8.90 -17.06
N MET A 328 6.13 -8.86 -15.75
CA MET A 328 7.25 -9.05 -14.80
C MET A 328 6.99 -10.22 -13.84
N ALA A 329 6.10 -11.16 -14.20
CA ALA A 329 5.77 -12.31 -13.36
C ALA A 329 6.98 -13.17 -12.99
N ASP A 330 7.96 -13.27 -13.88
CA ASP A 330 9.16 -14.09 -13.71
C ASP A 330 10.38 -13.30 -13.18
N TRP A 331 10.20 -12.03 -12.83
CA TRP A 331 11.28 -11.23 -12.28
C TRP A 331 11.56 -11.62 -10.82
N ALA A 332 12.83 -11.54 -10.44
CA ALA A 332 13.20 -11.70 -9.04
C ALA A 332 12.84 -10.42 -8.25
N PRO A 333 12.26 -10.54 -7.05
CA PRO A 333 12.14 -9.39 -6.16
C PRO A 333 13.52 -8.88 -5.75
N PRO A 334 13.65 -7.60 -5.32
CA PRO A 334 14.93 -7.07 -4.88
C PRO A 334 15.43 -7.82 -3.63
N PRO A 335 16.76 -7.99 -3.45
CA PRO A 335 17.30 -8.49 -2.19
C PRO A 335 16.87 -7.61 -1.00
N GLY A 336 16.55 -8.22 0.15
CA GLY A 336 16.14 -7.49 1.36
C GLY A 336 17.18 -6.46 1.79
N GLU A 337 18.48 -6.83 1.76
CA GLU A 337 19.60 -5.93 2.06
C GLU A 337 19.64 -4.68 1.15
N TYR A 338 19.34 -4.83 -0.15
CA TYR A 338 19.23 -3.70 -1.06
C TYR A 338 18.08 -2.76 -0.64
N SER A 339 16.91 -3.33 -0.39
CA SER A 339 15.73 -2.57 0.03
C SER A 339 15.97 -1.86 1.36
N GLU A 340 16.58 -2.53 2.34
CA GLU A 340 16.89 -1.95 3.65
C GLU A 340 17.82 -0.74 3.55
N ARG A 341 18.85 -0.81 2.69
CA ARG A 341 19.75 0.34 2.46
C ARG A 341 18.99 1.56 1.93
N VAL A 342 18.07 1.37 0.99
CA VAL A 342 17.24 2.45 0.46
C VAL A 342 16.28 2.97 1.53
N TYR A 343 15.59 2.08 2.26
CA TYR A 343 14.68 2.47 3.34
C TYR A 343 15.37 3.32 4.40
N ARG A 344 16.57 2.93 4.86
CA ARG A 344 17.31 3.71 5.88
C ARG A 344 17.64 5.12 5.42
N ARG A 345 18.02 5.31 4.16
CA ARG A 345 18.32 6.63 3.59
C ARG A 345 17.06 7.48 3.45
N VAL A 346 15.99 6.91 2.89
CA VAL A 346 14.70 7.62 2.71
C VAL A 346 14.09 7.97 4.06
N ALA A 347 14.03 7.02 5.01
CA ALA A 347 13.55 7.27 6.36
C ALA A 347 14.35 8.35 7.09
N GLY A 348 15.66 8.47 6.83
CA GLY A 348 16.51 9.55 7.33
C GLY A 348 16.00 10.92 6.92
N TYR A 349 15.77 11.14 5.63
CA TYR A 349 15.21 12.40 5.10
C TYR A 349 13.80 12.68 5.61
N MET A 350 12.93 11.66 5.65
CA MET A 350 11.60 11.80 6.22
C MET A 350 11.65 12.26 7.67
N THR A 351 12.52 11.64 8.49
CA THR A 351 12.70 12.01 9.91
C THR A 351 13.26 13.43 10.05
N GLU A 352 14.17 13.87 9.17
CA GLU A 352 14.71 15.23 9.16
C GLU A 352 13.66 16.30 8.87
N ARG A 353 12.65 15.95 8.07
CA ARG A 353 11.54 16.83 7.71
C ARG A 353 10.30 16.64 8.58
N GLY A 354 10.36 15.78 9.62
CA GLY A 354 9.22 15.50 10.50
C GLY A 354 8.07 14.79 9.77
N MET A 355 8.35 14.07 8.68
CA MET A 355 7.35 13.31 7.92
C MET A 355 7.27 11.87 8.45
N SER A 356 6.07 11.44 8.83
CA SER A 356 5.80 10.08 9.30
C SER A 356 4.51 9.53 8.69
N GLY A 357 4.45 8.22 8.50
CA GLY A 357 3.21 7.54 8.15
C GLY A 357 2.15 7.59 9.26
N ASP A 358 2.58 7.76 10.51
CA ASP A 358 1.67 7.88 11.66
C ASP A 358 0.86 9.17 11.65
N ASP A 359 1.31 10.19 10.92
CA ASP A 359 0.60 11.46 10.73
C ASP A 359 -0.34 11.43 9.51
N ALA A 360 -0.29 10.36 8.71
CA ALA A 360 -1.13 10.23 7.53
C ALA A 360 -2.58 9.91 7.91
N VAL A 361 -3.52 10.57 7.24
CA VAL A 361 -4.95 10.48 7.58
C VAL A 361 -5.68 9.35 6.87
N ALA A 362 -5.20 8.91 5.73
CA ALA A 362 -5.78 7.84 4.92
C ALA A 362 -4.75 7.25 3.95
N GLY A 363 -5.06 6.10 3.41
CA GLY A 363 -4.36 5.51 2.29
C GLY A 363 -3.12 4.71 2.64
N CYS A 364 -2.29 4.50 1.64
CA CYS A 364 -1.12 3.63 1.76
C CYS A 364 -0.09 4.16 2.76
N ALA A 365 0.08 5.48 2.85
CA ALA A 365 0.96 6.12 3.82
C ALA A 365 0.50 5.86 5.27
N ARG A 366 -0.82 5.85 5.54
CA ARG A 366 -1.38 5.49 6.85
C ARG A 366 -1.31 3.98 7.09
N CYS A 367 -1.69 3.17 6.10
CA CYS A 367 -1.74 1.71 6.24
C CYS A 367 -0.34 1.10 6.44
N GLN A 368 0.67 1.60 5.76
CA GLN A 368 2.10 1.23 5.82
C GLN A 368 2.43 -0.25 5.50
N ALA A 369 1.46 -1.15 5.41
CA ALA A 369 1.66 -2.59 5.35
C ALA A 369 2.51 -3.11 4.17
N CYS A 370 2.60 -2.38 3.06
CA CYS A 370 3.38 -2.80 1.89
C CYS A 370 4.84 -2.31 1.90
N SER A 371 5.24 -1.51 2.91
CA SER A 371 6.57 -0.91 3.03
C SER A 371 7.18 -1.21 4.39
N ALA A 372 8.48 -1.48 4.44
CA ALA A 372 9.21 -1.62 5.70
C ALA A 372 9.60 -0.26 6.34
N LEU A 373 9.24 0.87 5.73
CA LEU A 373 9.51 2.20 6.31
C LEU A 373 8.96 2.34 7.72
N SER A 374 7.76 1.77 8.01
CA SER A 374 7.15 1.76 9.33
C SER A 374 8.00 1.10 10.42
N ALA A 375 8.79 0.09 10.05
CA ALA A 375 9.68 -0.62 10.96
C ALA A 375 11.09 0.01 11.02
N VAL A 376 11.54 0.64 9.92
CA VAL A 376 12.88 1.23 9.82
C VAL A 376 12.93 2.64 10.41
N GLN A 377 11.95 3.49 10.16
CA GLN A 377 11.95 4.90 10.58
C GLN A 377 12.07 5.08 12.10
N PRO A 378 11.37 4.33 12.97
CA PRO A 378 11.52 4.44 14.42
C PRO A 378 12.94 4.19 14.93
N LEU A 379 13.72 3.32 14.25
CA LEU A 379 15.11 3.04 14.63
C LEU A 379 16.00 4.28 14.54
N LEU A 380 15.71 5.18 13.60
CA LEU A 380 16.47 6.42 13.40
C LEU A 380 16.08 7.50 14.41
N GLN A 381 14.87 7.45 14.95
CA GLN A 381 14.39 8.37 15.98
C GLN A 381 14.97 8.05 17.36
N ILE A 382 15.13 6.78 17.69
CA ILE A 382 15.73 6.34 18.98
C ILE A 382 17.16 6.89 19.14
N GLY A 383 17.95 6.94 18.08
CA GLY A 383 19.32 7.48 18.08
C GLY A 383 19.42 9.00 18.24
N ARG A 384 18.31 9.74 18.12
CA ARG A 384 18.24 11.22 18.22
C ARG A 384 17.64 11.76 19.51
N ARG A 385 17.21 10.91 20.47
CA ARG A 385 16.76 11.40 21.77
C ARG A 385 17.93 12.09 22.49
N PRO A 386 17.80 13.37 22.88
CA PRO A 386 18.83 14.03 23.66
C PRO A 386 19.02 13.28 25.00
N PRO A 387 20.24 13.13 25.49
CA PRO A 387 20.48 12.54 26.79
C PRO A 387 19.83 13.44 27.84
N GLY A 388 18.74 12.97 28.49
CA GLY A 388 18.10 13.67 29.59
C GLY A 388 16.58 13.86 29.52
N ALA A 389 15.86 13.31 28.55
CA ALA A 389 14.39 13.25 28.57
C ALA A 389 13.94 11.88 29.11
N SER A 390 13.85 11.75 30.44
CA SER A 390 13.19 10.66 31.15
C SER A 390 11.76 11.05 31.50
#